data_2aba6de68e21e8b4e4056db5dd72c712
#
_entry.id   2aba6de68e21e8b4e4056db5dd72c712
#
_cell.length_a   1.000
_cell.length_b   1.000
_cell.length_c   1.000
_cell.angle_alpha   90.00
_cell.angle_beta   90.00
_cell.angle_gamma   90.00
#
_symmetry.space_group_name_H-M   'P 1'
#
loop_
_entity.id
_entity.type
_entity.pdbx_description
1 polymer ?
#
loop_
_entity_poly.entity_id
_entity_poly.type
_entity_poly.pdbx_seq_one_letter_code
_entity_poly.pdbx_strand_id
1 'polypeptide(L)' 'GLDIWVDKEITTADSAEIDFKYYGGSDKYTILVCLNDKNKYRAELNGSPVEINERSAGIIEITLGGDVKGGKLCVCVKE' A
#
# COMPACT_ATOMS: atom_id res chain seq x y z
N GLY A 1 -3.55 -10.63 5.52
CA GLY A 1 -4.76 -11.17 5.59
C GLY A 1 -5.23 -11.96 4.42
N LEU A 2 -6.07 -12.88 4.75
CA LEU A 2 -6.62 -13.80 3.77
C LEU A 2 -7.66 -13.15 2.85
N ASP A 3 -8.05 -11.92 3.18
CA ASP A 3 -9.05 -11.20 2.40
C ASP A 3 -8.47 -10.41 1.25
N ILE A 4 -7.16 -10.35 1.15
CA ILE A 4 -6.47 -9.61 0.10
C ILE A 4 -5.80 -10.60 -0.85
N TRP A 5 -6.06 -10.42 -2.13
CA TRP A 5 -5.45 -11.19 -3.20
C TRP A 5 -4.53 -10.29 -4.00
N VAL A 6 -3.26 -10.69 -4.14
CA VAL A 6 -2.27 -9.93 -4.91
C VAL A 6 -2.16 -10.56 -6.30
N ASP A 7 -2.57 -9.80 -7.32
CA ASP A 7 -2.48 -10.26 -8.72
C ASP A 7 -1.08 -10.05 -9.29
N LYS A 8 -0.42 -8.97 -8.85
CA LYS A 8 0.91 -8.62 -9.35
C LYS A 8 1.63 -7.79 -8.30
N GLU A 9 2.90 -8.06 -8.11
CA GLU A 9 3.73 -7.29 -7.20
C GLU A 9 5.10 -7.05 -7.83
N ILE A 10 5.51 -5.80 -7.86
CA ILE A 10 6.85 -5.40 -8.27
C ILE A 10 7.42 -4.57 -7.12
N THR A 11 8.41 -5.11 -6.43
CA THR A 11 9.00 -4.48 -5.26
C THR A 11 10.50 -4.30 -5.45
N THR A 12 11.00 -3.10 -5.16
CA THR A 12 12.43 -2.81 -5.08
C THR A 12 12.75 -2.42 -3.64
N ALA A 13 13.99 -2.02 -3.36
CA ALA A 13 14.35 -1.51 -2.03
C ALA A 13 13.59 -0.21 -1.71
N ASP A 14 13.24 0.58 -2.71
CA ASP A 14 12.72 1.94 -2.55
C ASP A 14 11.31 2.13 -3.10
N SER A 15 10.68 1.09 -3.62
CA SER A 15 9.34 1.23 -4.21
C SER A 15 8.57 -0.08 -4.18
N ALA A 16 7.26 0.04 -4.27
CA ALA A 16 6.37 -1.12 -4.42
C ALA A 16 5.23 -0.75 -5.35
N GLU A 17 4.87 -1.69 -6.23
CA GLU A 17 3.69 -1.57 -7.08
C GLU A 17 2.91 -2.85 -6.92
N ILE A 18 1.67 -2.74 -6.47
CA ILE A 18 0.86 -3.89 -6.09
C ILE A 18 -0.50 -3.77 -6.74
N ASP A 19 -0.84 -4.75 -7.59
CA ASP A 19 -2.20 -4.90 -8.10
C ASP A 19 -2.91 -5.90 -7.20
N PHE A 20 -4.00 -5.50 -6.58
CA PHE A 20 -4.65 -6.31 -5.55
C PHE A 20 -6.17 -6.25 -5.64
N LYS A 21 -6.80 -7.22 -4.98
CA LYS A 21 -8.24 -7.26 -4.75
C LYS A 21 -8.51 -7.50 -3.28
N TYR A 22 -9.58 -6.88 -2.79
CA TYR A 22 -10.03 -7.05 -1.41
C TYR A 22 -11.40 -7.69 -1.39
N TYR A 23 -11.52 -8.81 -0.69
CA TYR A 23 -12.75 -9.58 -0.59
C TYR A 23 -13.37 -9.55 0.81
N GLY A 24 -12.76 -8.83 1.75
CA GLY A 24 -13.23 -8.80 3.12
C GLY A 24 -14.48 -7.95 3.32
N GLY A 25 -15.08 -8.11 4.47
CA GLY A 25 -16.28 -7.37 4.87
C GLY A 25 -16.04 -6.31 5.93
N SER A 26 -14.80 -5.98 6.22
CA SER A 26 -14.47 -4.96 7.22
C SER A 26 -14.69 -3.56 6.69
N ASP A 27 -14.96 -2.60 7.60
CA ASP A 27 -15.10 -1.19 7.25
C ASP A 27 -13.79 -0.59 6.75
N LYS A 28 -12.68 -1.11 7.22
CA LYS A 28 -11.33 -0.69 6.85
C LYS A 28 -10.42 -1.88 6.77
N TYR A 29 -9.36 -1.74 5.99
CA TYR A 29 -8.27 -2.71 5.97
C TYR A 29 -6.95 -1.99 5.74
N THR A 30 -5.85 -2.62 6.15
CA THR A 30 -4.52 -2.03 6.10
C THR A 30 -3.59 -2.90 5.29
N ILE A 31 -2.82 -2.26 4.41
CA ILE A 31 -1.74 -2.88 3.67
C ILE A 31 -0.44 -2.36 4.24
N LEU A 32 0.47 -3.27 4.59
CA LEU A 32 1.81 -2.93 5.06
C LEU A 32 2.82 -3.16 3.95
N VAL A 33 3.66 -2.16 3.73
CA VAL A 33 4.75 -2.23 2.76
C VAL A 33 6.04 -1.93 3.50
N CYS A 34 7.03 -2.80 3.34
CA CYS A 34 8.33 -2.65 3.99
C CYS A 34 9.37 -2.28 2.94
N LEU A 35 9.97 -1.10 3.10
CA LEU A 35 10.94 -0.56 2.15
C LEU A 35 12.19 -0.09 2.92
N ASN A 36 13.17 0.43 2.19
CA ASN A 36 14.40 0.97 2.75
C ASN A 36 14.06 2.07 3.76
N ASP A 37 14.66 2.02 4.95
CA ASP A 37 14.36 2.93 6.05
C ASP A 37 15.02 4.32 5.93
N LYS A 38 15.77 4.55 4.87
CA LYS A 38 16.52 5.80 4.68
C LYS A 38 15.74 6.88 3.93
N ASN A 39 14.57 6.55 3.41
CA ASN A 39 13.77 7.47 2.61
C ASN A 39 12.46 7.83 3.29
N LYS A 40 11.84 8.89 2.84
CA LYS A 40 10.44 9.19 3.08
C LYS A 40 9.65 8.76 1.85
N TYR A 41 8.42 8.32 2.04
CA TYR A 41 7.62 7.72 0.98
C TYR A 41 6.29 8.42 0.81
N ARG A 42 5.69 8.23 -0.35
CA ARG A 42 4.32 8.60 -0.66
C ARG A 42 3.64 7.43 -1.36
N ALA A 43 2.33 7.43 -1.35
CA ALA A 43 1.56 6.37 -1.99
C ALA A 43 0.43 6.93 -2.84
N GLU A 44 0.08 6.18 -3.86
CA GLU A 44 -1.04 6.46 -4.74
C GLU A 44 -1.84 5.19 -4.96
N LEU A 45 -3.15 5.34 -5.04
CA LEU A 45 -4.05 4.25 -5.43
C LEU A 45 -4.73 4.67 -6.73
N ASN A 46 -4.52 3.88 -7.77
CA ASN A 46 -5.04 4.18 -9.11
C ASN A 46 -4.68 5.59 -9.58
N GLY A 47 -3.49 6.05 -9.25
CA GLY A 47 -2.98 7.36 -9.64
C GLY A 47 -3.38 8.52 -8.73
N SER A 48 -4.20 8.28 -7.71
CA SER A 48 -4.62 9.32 -6.77
C SER A 48 -3.89 9.18 -5.44
N PRO A 49 -3.41 10.27 -4.84
CA PRO A 49 -2.69 10.21 -3.57
C PRO A 49 -3.55 9.59 -2.46
N VAL A 50 -2.92 8.76 -1.64
CA VAL A 50 -3.54 8.23 -0.43
C VAL A 50 -2.63 8.52 0.75
N GLU A 51 -3.23 8.64 1.94
CA GLU A 51 -2.46 8.86 3.16
C GLU A 51 -1.70 7.61 3.54
N ILE A 52 -0.52 7.82 4.08
CA ILE A 52 0.28 6.75 4.67
C ILE A 52 0.57 7.07 6.11
N ASN A 53 0.80 6.03 6.89
CA ASN A 53 1.31 6.14 8.24
C ASN A 53 2.62 5.37 8.30
N GLU A 54 3.71 6.04 8.61
CA GLU A 54 5.00 5.40 8.78
C GLU A 54 5.09 4.90 10.22
N ARG A 55 4.80 3.62 10.41
CA ARG A 55 4.76 2.98 11.72
C ARG A 55 6.12 3.00 12.41
N SER A 56 7.14 2.75 11.62
CA SER A 56 8.54 2.95 11.95
C SER A 56 9.27 3.14 10.64
N ALA A 57 10.54 3.53 10.67
CA ALA A 57 11.26 3.84 9.45
C ALA A 57 11.18 2.68 8.45
N GLY A 58 10.69 2.96 7.25
CA GLY A 58 10.56 1.97 6.18
C GLY A 58 9.35 1.06 6.26
N ILE A 59 8.54 1.16 7.32
CA ILE A 59 7.32 0.36 7.46
C ILE A 59 6.12 1.25 7.22
N ILE A 60 5.53 1.11 6.05
CA ILE A 60 4.50 1.99 5.54
C ILE A 60 3.14 1.32 5.66
N GLU A 61 2.22 1.95 6.40
CA GLU A 61 0.84 1.50 6.51
C GLU A 61 -0.05 2.32 5.59
N ILE A 62 -0.84 1.64 4.78
CA ILE A 62 -1.87 2.27 3.97
C ILE A 62 -3.21 1.69 4.42
N THR A 63 -4.07 2.53 5.00
CA THR A 63 -5.40 2.11 5.43
C THR A 63 -6.43 2.59 4.42
N LEU A 64 -7.21 1.65 3.93
CA LEU A 64 -8.23 1.89 2.91
C LEU A 64 -9.61 1.54 3.48
N GLY A 65 -10.63 2.22 2.96
CA GLY A 65 -12.01 1.90 3.31
C GLY A 65 -12.42 0.55 2.72
N GLY A 66 -13.33 -0.13 3.39
CA GLY A 66 -13.78 -1.45 2.96
C GLY A 66 -14.56 -1.45 1.64
N ASP A 67 -14.96 -0.28 1.16
CA ASP A 67 -15.58 -0.11 -0.15
C ASP A 67 -14.56 -0.11 -1.29
N VAL A 68 -13.28 0.05 -1.00
CA VAL A 68 -12.20 -0.04 -2.00
C VAL A 68 -11.90 -1.52 -2.21
N LYS A 69 -12.38 -2.07 -3.32
CA LYS A 69 -12.30 -3.51 -3.59
C LYS A 69 -11.05 -3.93 -4.35
N GLY A 70 -10.10 -3.02 -4.50
CA GLY A 70 -8.82 -3.32 -5.13
C GLY A 70 -8.33 -2.15 -5.96
N GLY A 71 -7.26 -2.40 -6.69
CA GLY A 71 -6.64 -1.42 -7.56
C GLY A 71 -5.14 -1.59 -7.65
N LYS A 72 -4.49 -0.58 -8.19
CA LYS A 72 -3.04 -0.52 -8.26
C LYS A 72 -2.54 0.45 -7.19
N LEU A 73 -1.82 -0.09 -6.22
CA LEU A 73 -1.19 0.67 -5.15
C LEU A 73 0.29 0.85 -5.50
N CYS A 74 0.74 2.11 -5.53
CA CYS A 74 2.14 2.44 -5.76
C CYS A 74 2.68 3.18 -4.55
N VAL A 75 3.83 2.74 -4.05
CA VAL A 75 4.56 3.41 -2.97
C VAL A 75 5.94 3.74 -3.51
N CYS A 76 6.32 4.99 -3.42
CA CYS A 76 7.61 5.45 -3.95
C CYS A 76 8.19 6.54 -3.08
N VAL A 77 9.45 6.87 -3.34
CA VAL A 77 10.17 7.88 -2.57
C VAL A 77 9.50 9.24 -2.77
N LYS A 78 9.30 9.93 -1.66
CA LYS A 78 8.78 11.30 -1.66
C LYS A 78 9.92 12.26 -1.97
N GLU A 79 9.74 13.03 -3.01
CA GLU A 79 10.71 14.03 -3.42
C GLU A 79 10.45 15.41 -2.83
#